data_9d854f75299ec8f3bf10d5cb211f1c4d
#
_entry.id   9d854f75299ec8f3bf10d5cb211f1c4d
#
_cell.length_a   1.000
_cell.length_b   1.000
_cell.length_c   1.000
_cell.angle_alpha   90.00
_cell.angle_beta   90.00
_cell.angle_gamma   90.00
#
_symmetry.space_group_name_H-M   'P 1'
#
loop_
_entity.id
_entity.type
_entity.pdbx_description
1 polymer ?
#
loop_
_entity_poly.entity_id
_entity_poly.type
_entity_poly.pdbx_seq_one_letter_code
_entity_poly.pdbx_strand_id
1 'polypeptide(L)'
;MVFLYYVIPKKEHAKRLSGGLHAVDLGACPGGWTYQLVKRGMFVEAVDNGAMDEALMATGQVRYCPEDGFKFQPRKNNVYWLVCDMIEQPQRVAKLMATWIATKRCQETVINLKLPMKKRYDSVKEALEIIDQCIDQHRAGPYDLKVKHLYHDREEVTVHMRLNT
;
A
#
# COMPACT_ATOMS: atom_id res chain seq x y z
N MET A 1 -7.27 -5.23 -4.94
CA MET A 1 -6.70 -4.54 -6.15
C MET A 1 -7.73 -4.01 -7.14
N VAL A 2 -8.96 -4.52 -7.13
CA VAL A 2 -10.08 -3.92 -7.91
C VAL A 2 -10.26 -2.43 -7.62
N PHE A 3 -10.01 -2.03 -6.38
CA PHE A 3 -10.08 -0.64 -5.93
C PHE A 3 -9.23 0.35 -6.78
N LEU A 4 -8.07 -0.07 -7.28
CA LEU A 4 -7.23 0.80 -8.11
C LEU A 4 -7.93 1.27 -9.39
N TYR A 5 -8.77 0.43 -9.98
CA TYR A 5 -9.55 0.80 -11.16
C TYR A 5 -10.61 1.87 -10.88
N TYR A 6 -11.03 2.01 -9.64
CA TYR A 6 -12.00 3.03 -9.25
C TYR A 6 -11.36 4.35 -8.84
N VAL A 7 -10.14 4.31 -8.30
CA VAL A 7 -9.46 5.52 -7.81
C VAL A 7 -8.58 6.18 -8.85
N ILE A 8 -8.07 5.41 -9.82
CA ILE A 8 -7.23 5.93 -10.91
C ILE A 8 -8.08 6.17 -12.15
N PRO A 9 -8.10 7.38 -12.70
CA PRO A 9 -8.80 7.64 -13.97
C PRO A 9 -8.31 6.73 -15.09
N LYS A 10 -9.22 6.20 -15.92
CA LYS A 10 -8.87 5.28 -17.02
C LYS A 10 -7.75 5.80 -17.92
N LYS A 11 -7.76 7.09 -18.22
CA LYS A 11 -6.72 7.74 -19.03
C LYS A 11 -5.31 7.66 -18.43
N GLU A 12 -5.21 7.40 -17.13
CA GLU A 12 -3.94 7.32 -16.42
C GLU A 12 -3.49 5.88 -16.13
N HIS A 13 -4.33 4.87 -16.43
CA HIS A 13 -4.00 3.46 -16.19
C HIS A 13 -2.71 3.04 -16.89
N ALA A 14 -2.53 3.44 -18.16
CA ALA A 14 -1.34 3.09 -18.93
C ALA A 14 -0.03 3.60 -18.29
N LYS A 15 -0.09 4.71 -17.55
CA LYS A 15 1.07 5.30 -16.88
C LYS A 15 1.23 4.78 -15.45
N ARG A 16 0.13 4.75 -14.67
CA ARG A 16 0.16 4.47 -13.23
C ARG A 16 0.05 2.99 -12.88
N LEU A 17 -0.37 2.16 -13.84
CA LEU A 17 -0.47 0.71 -13.70
C LEU A 17 0.34 -0.03 -14.79
N SER A 18 1.37 0.61 -15.32
CA SER A 18 2.17 0.05 -16.41
C SER A 18 3.16 -1.02 -15.94
N GLY A 19 3.58 -1.86 -16.88
CA GLY A 19 4.70 -2.76 -16.68
C GLY A 19 6.02 -2.02 -16.44
N GLY A 20 6.96 -2.68 -15.78
CA GLY A 20 8.28 -2.13 -15.46
C GLY A 20 8.32 -1.22 -14.22
N LEU A 21 7.18 -0.86 -13.64
CA LEU A 21 7.15 -0.14 -12.37
C LEU A 21 7.60 -1.04 -11.22
N HIS A 22 8.20 -0.43 -10.20
CA HIS A 22 8.61 -1.10 -8.98
C HIS A 22 7.59 -0.89 -7.88
N ALA A 23 7.30 -1.97 -7.14
CA ALA A 23 6.36 -1.96 -6.04
C ALA A 23 6.94 -2.67 -4.81
N VAL A 24 6.43 -2.31 -3.65
CA VAL A 24 6.65 -3.03 -2.39
C VAL A 24 5.29 -3.49 -1.85
N ASP A 25 5.22 -4.74 -1.46
CA ASP A 25 4.04 -5.36 -0.84
C ASP A 25 4.39 -5.76 0.59
N LEU A 26 3.85 -5.03 1.57
CA LEU A 26 4.05 -5.30 3.00
C LEU A 26 2.93 -6.20 3.52
N GLY A 27 3.30 -7.34 4.12
CA GLY A 27 2.36 -8.38 4.49
C GLY A 27 1.93 -9.20 3.27
N ALA A 28 2.87 -9.54 2.41
CA ALA A 28 2.62 -10.04 1.06
C ALA A 28 2.07 -11.45 0.98
N CYS A 29 2.42 -12.34 1.93
CA CYS A 29 2.11 -13.75 1.82
C CYS A 29 0.61 -14.09 1.97
N PRO A 30 0.10 -15.04 1.21
CA PRO A 30 0.80 -15.91 0.24
C PRO A 30 1.07 -15.24 -1.12
N GLY A 31 0.56 -14.04 -1.42
CA GLY A 31 0.91 -13.28 -2.61
C GLY A 31 -0.26 -12.78 -3.46
N GLY A 32 -1.44 -12.64 -2.89
CA GLY A 32 -2.63 -12.19 -3.64
C GLY A 32 -2.49 -10.80 -4.25
N TRP A 33 -1.94 -9.85 -3.51
CA TRP A 33 -1.69 -8.50 -4.01
C TRP A 33 -0.46 -8.46 -4.90
N THR A 34 0.61 -9.15 -4.51
CA THR A 34 1.81 -9.33 -5.33
C THR A 34 1.47 -9.87 -6.71
N TYR A 35 0.61 -10.90 -6.80
CA TYR A 35 0.13 -11.46 -8.07
C TYR A 35 -0.50 -10.39 -8.97
N GLN A 36 -1.33 -9.52 -8.42
CA GLN A 36 -1.99 -8.47 -9.20
C GLN A 36 -1.00 -7.43 -9.76
N LEU A 37 0.08 -7.17 -9.04
CA LEU A 37 1.15 -6.28 -9.50
C LEU A 37 2.00 -6.95 -10.59
N VAL A 38 2.40 -8.20 -10.36
CA VAL A 38 3.18 -8.99 -11.32
C VAL A 38 2.43 -9.23 -12.62
N LYS A 39 1.12 -9.50 -12.55
CA LYS A 39 0.25 -9.63 -13.73
C LYS A 39 0.26 -8.40 -14.63
N ARG A 40 0.56 -7.24 -14.08
CA ARG A 40 0.71 -5.97 -14.82
C ARG A 40 2.15 -5.71 -15.28
N GLY A 41 3.05 -6.66 -15.06
CA GLY A 41 4.46 -6.54 -15.44
C GLY A 41 5.31 -5.73 -14.47
N MET A 42 4.87 -5.53 -13.24
CA MET A 42 5.66 -4.83 -12.22
C MET A 42 6.65 -5.75 -11.54
N PHE A 43 7.73 -5.16 -11.02
CA PHE A 43 8.70 -5.82 -10.15
C PHE A 43 8.32 -5.55 -8.69
N VAL A 44 8.24 -6.60 -7.87
CA VAL A 44 7.73 -6.49 -6.50
C VAL A 44 8.75 -6.99 -5.48
N GLU A 45 9.04 -6.17 -4.48
CA GLU A 45 9.66 -6.62 -3.24
C GLU A 45 8.52 -7.03 -2.28
N ALA A 46 8.40 -8.34 -2.06
CA ALA A 46 7.35 -8.92 -1.22
C ALA A 46 7.89 -9.17 0.19
N VAL A 47 7.38 -8.44 1.16
CA VAL A 47 7.87 -8.41 2.54
C VAL A 47 6.89 -9.14 3.45
N ASP A 48 7.33 -10.24 4.04
CA ASP A 48 6.56 -11.01 5.01
C ASP A 48 7.45 -12.05 5.70
N ASN A 49 6.93 -12.68 6.75
CA ASN A 49 7.58 -13.81 7.43
C ASN A 49 7.03 -15.18 7.00
N GLY A 50 5.95 -15.21 6.21
CA GLY A 50 5.32 -16.43 5.71
C GLY A 50 5.98 -16.94 4.41
N ALA A 51 5.34 -17.91 3.79
CA ALA A 51 5.79 -18.46 2.51
C ALA A 51 5.03 -17.81 1.34
N MET A 52 5.76 -17.42 0.31
CA MET A 52 5.20 -16.95 -0.95
C MET A 52 4.82 -18.12 -1.85
N ASP A 53 3.80 -17.93 -2.66
CA ASP A 53 3.41 -18.88 -3.70
C ASP A 53 4.57 -19.20 -4.66
N GLU A 54 4.85 -20.47 -4.89
CA GLU A 54 6.00 -20.91 -5.70
C GLU A 54 5.89 -20.49 -7.16
N ALA A 55 4.68 -20.55 -7.74
CA ALA A 55 4.46 -20.14 -9.12
C ALA A 55 4.71 -18.64 -9.29
N LEU A 56 4.35 -17.85 -8.29
CA LEU A 56 4.60 -16.42 -8.26
C LEU A 56 6.11 -16.11 -8.18
N MET A 57 6.83 -16.85 -7.35
CA MET A 57 8.30 -16.72 -7.26
C MET A 57 9.00 -17.14 -8.55
N ALA A 58 8.47 -18.13 -9.26
CA ALA A 58 9.01 -18.62 -10.54
C ALA A 58 8.92 -17.59 -11.67
N THR A 59 8.13 -16.54 -11.54
CA THR A 59 8.03 -15.46 -12.55
C THR A 59 9.32 -14.65 -12.69
N GLY A 60 10.20 -14.67 -11.69
CA GLY A 60 11.41 -13.85 -11.64
C GLY A 60 11.15 -12.35 -11.39
N GLN A 61 9.90 -11.95 -11.19
CA GLN A 61 9.50 -10.56 -10.95
C GLN A 61 9.30 -10.23 -9.47
N VAL A 62 9.43 -11.22 -8.59
CA VAL A 62 9.24 -11.08 -7.14
C VAL A 62 10.54 -11.33 -6.41
N ARG A 63 10.94 -10.35 -5.60
CA ARG A 63 12.00 -10.54 -4.60
C ARG A 63 11.34 -10.72 -3.24
N TYR A 64 11.50 -11.90 -2.67
CA TYR A 64 11.02 -12.18 -1.33
C TYR A 64 11.98 -11.63 -0.27
N CYS A 65 11.42 -10.91 0.70
CA CYS A 65 12.15 -10.28 1.80
C CYS A 65 11.53 -10.75 3.13
N PRO A 66 12.16 -11.72 3.82
CA PRO A 66 11.68 -12.23 5.11
C PRO A 66 12.01 -11.23 6.24
N GLU A 67 11.36 -10.09 6.22
CA GLU A 67 11.62 -8.96 7.11
C GLU A 67 10.34 -8.43 7.75
N ASP A 68 10.49 -7.65 8.82
CA ASP A 68 9.41 -6.89 9.42
C ASP A 68 9.02 -5.71 8.51
N GLY A 69 7.77 -5.68 8.07
CA GLY A 69 7.26 -4.63 7.18
C GLY A 69 7.39 -3.22 7.75
N PHE A 70 7.38 -3.05 9.07
CA PHE A 70 7.56 -1.74 9.71
C PHE A 70 9.02 -1.25 9.68
N LYS A 71 9.97 -2.15 9.51
CA LYS A 71 11.42 -1.85 9.49
C LYS A 71 12.02 -1.92 8.09
N PHE A 72 11.30 -2.48 7.15
CA PHE A 72 11.77 -2.72 5.79
C PHE A 72 12.19 -1.43 5.08
N GLN A 73 13.30 -1.49 4.38
CA GLN A 73 13.79 -0.43 3.50
C GLN A 73 13.90 -0.98 2.07
N PRO A 74 13.27 -0.36 1.07
CA PRO A 74 13.35 -0.82 -0.30
C PRO A 74 14.76 -0.64 -0.87
N ARG A 75 15.16 -1.54 -1.78
CA ARG A 75 16.44 -1.41 -2.49
C ARG A 75 16.48 -0.17 -3.38
N LYS A 76 15.36 0.13 -4.00
CA LYS A 76 15.20 1.28 -4.89
C LYS A 76 14.50 2.41 -4.16
N ASN A 77 15.10 3.58 -4.19
CA ASN A 77 14.45 4.78 -3.67
C ASN A 77 13.28 5.18 -4.58
N ASN A 78 12.23 5.71 -3.97
CA ASN A 78 11.06 6.21 -4.67
C ASN A 78 10.44 5.15 -5.60
N VAL A 79 10.10 3.97 -5.04
CA VAL A 79 9.31 2.98 -5.75
C VAL A 79 7.96 3.57 -6.13
N TYR A 80 7.34 3.06 -7.19
CA TYR A 80 6.06 3.64 -7.59
C TYR A 80 4.94 3.31 -6.61
N TRP A 81 4.75 2.02 -6.29
CA TRP A 81 3.67 1.56 -5.42
C TRP A 81 4.15 1.00 -4.09
N LEU A 82 3.48 1.43 -3.03
CA LEU A 82 3.44 0.70 -1.76
C LEU A 82 2.04 0.11 -1.61
N VAL A 83 1.94 -1.20 -1.47
CA VAL A 83 0.70 -1.87 -1.09
C VAL A 83 0.88 -2.58 0.24
N CYS A 84 -0.16 -2.63 1.06
CA CYS A 84 -0.07 -3.19 2.40
C CYS A 84 -1.41 -3.78 2.83
N ASP A 85 -1.38 -5.04 3.22
CA ASP A 85 -2.52 -5.78 3.78
C ASP A 85 -2.10 -6.51 5.06
N MET A 86 -1.45 -5.81 5.96
CA MET A 86 -1.02 -6.37 7.25
C MET A 86 -2.17 -6.40 8.26
N ILE A 87 -2.21 -7.46 9.06
CA ILE A 87 -3.09 -7.56 10.24
C ILE A 87 -2.41 -6.83 11.39
N GLU A 88 -2.71 -5.55 11.54
CA GLU A 88 -2.11 -4.66 12.52
C GLU A 88 -3.09 -3.54 12.89
N GLN A 89 -2.83 -2.81 13.95
CA GLN A 89 -3.63 -1.65 14.33
C GLN A 89 -3.67 -0.61 13.22
N PRO A 90 -4.86 -0.08 12.86
CA PRO A 90 -5.00 0.85 11.75
C PRO A 90 -4.16 2.12 11.91
N GLN A 91 -4.00 2.61 13.14
CA GLN A 91 -3.19 3.78 13.45
C GLN A 91 -1.70 3.57 13.09
N ARG A 92 -1.16 2.38 13.37
CA ARG A 92 0.23 2.03 13.03
C ARG A 92 0.45 1.94 11.52
N VAL A 93 -0.48 1.29 10.83
CA VAL A 93 -0.42 1.14 9.36
C VAL A 93 -0.59 2.50 8.68
N ALA A 94 -1.51 3.33 9.15
CA ALA A 94 -1.71 4.68 8.64
C ALA A 94 -0.44 5.54 8.77
N LYS A 95 0.24 5.48 9.91
CA LYS A 95 1.51 6.20 10.12
C LYS A 95 2.63 5.69 9.21
N LEU A 96 2.72 4.37 9.04
CA LEU A 96 3.68 3.74 8.13
C LEU A 96 3.50 4.24 6.70
N MET A 97 2.27 4.19 6.20
CA MET A 97 1.90 4.67 4.86
C MET A 97 2.25 6.14 4.67
N ALA A 98 1.81 6.99 5.60
CA ALA A 98 2.05 8.42 5.52
C ALA A 98 3.55 8.75 5.54
N THR A 99 4.33 8.02 6.33
CA THR A 99 5.79 8.16 6.38
C THR A 99 6.43 7.79 5.03
N TRP A 100 6.01 6.71 4.40
CA TRP A 100 6.53 6.32 3.08
C TRP A 100 6.26 7.38 2.02
N ILE A 101 5.05 7.92 1.99
CA ILE A 101 4.68 9.00 1.07
C ILE A 101 5.45 10.28 1.38
N ALA A 102 5.45 10.71 2.63
CA ALA A 102 6.07 11.98 3.06
C ALA A 102 7.59 11.99 2.86
N THR A 103 8.25 10.85 3.05
CA THR A 103 9.70 10.70 2.83
C THR A 103 10.05 10.30 1.39
N LYS A 104 9.08 10.24 0.49
CA LYS A 104 9.25 9.90 -0.93
C LYS A 104 9.87 8.53 -1.18
N ARG A 105 9.60 7.56 -0.30
CA ARG A 105 9.98 6.16 -0.52
C ARG A 105 9.10 5.52 -1.59
N CYS A 106 7.85 5.97 -1.71
CA CYS A 106 6.93 5.58 -2.78
C CYS A 106 6.17 6.80 -3.32
N GLN A 107 5.61 6.65 -4.52
CA GLN A 107 4.82 7.70 -5.17
C GLN A 107 3.33 7.60 -4.86
N GLU A 108 2.82 6.38 -4.82
CA GLU A 108 1.42 6.08 -4.50
C GLU A 108 1.34 4.90 -3.56
N THR A 109 0.29 4.86 -2.76
CA THR A 109 0.05 3.73 -1.85
C THR A 109 -1.41 3.34 -1.82
N VAL A 110 -1.64 2.04 -1.66
CA VAL A 110 -2.94 1.45 -1.32
C VAL A 110 -2.76 0.52 -0.15
N ILE A 111 -3.52 0.75 0.89
CA ILE A 111 -3.47 -0.06 2.11
C ILE A 111 -4.87 -0.44 2.57
N ASN A 112 -4.97 -1.57 3.26
CA ASN A 112 -6.12 -1.92 4.06
C ASN A 112 -5.89 -1.55 5.52
N LEU A 113 -6.83 -0.84 6.11
CA LEU A 113 -6.88 -0.57 7.55
C LEU A 113 -7.86 -1.53 8.18
N LYS A 114 -7.37 -2.44 9.03
CA LYS A 114 -8.20 -3.37 9.80
C LYS A 114 -8.90 -2.61 10.91
N LEU A 115 -10.22 -2.70 10.98
CA LEU A 115 -11.03 -1.94 11.92
C LEU A 115 -11.42 -2.80 13.12
N PRO A 116 -11.48 -2.22 14.33
CA PRO A 116 -11.97 -2.91 15.51
C PRO A 116 -13.47 -3.22 15.38
N MET A 117 -13.96 -4.16 16.20
CA MET A 117 -15.39 -4.50 16.22
C MET A 117 -16.27 -3.34 16.67
N LYS A 118 -15.74 -2.47 17.53
CA LYS A 118 -16.44 -1.29 18.05
C LYS A 118 -15.71 -0.02 17.67
N LYS A 119 -16.44 1.11 17.60
CA LYS A 119 -15.88 2.44 17.30
C LYS A 119 -15.10 2.50 15.97
N ARG A 120 -15.60 1.84 14.94
CA ARG A 120 -14.96 1.78 13.62
C ARG A 120 -14.75 3.16 13.02
N TYR A 121 -15.77 4.01 13.10
CA TYR A 121 -15.69 5.39 12.63
C TYR A 121 -14.57 6.17 13.32
N ASP A 122 -14.50 6.08 14.65
CA ASP A 122 -13.45 6.76 15.44
C ASP A 122 -12.04 6.27 15.03
N SER A 123 -11.87 4.96 14.81
CA SER A 123 -10.61 4.40 14.33
C SER A 123 -10.20 4.93 12.97
N VAL A 124 -11.12 5.05 12.03
CA VAL A 124 -10.84 5.64 10.71
C VAL A 124 -10.48 7.11 10.87
N LYS A 125 -11.22 7.86 11.65
CA LYS A 125 -10.96 9.27 11.91
C LYS A 125 -9.57 9.49 12.52
N GLU A 126 -9.21 8.73 13.53
CA GLU A 126 -7.86 8.77 14.14
C GLU A 126 -6.75 8.46 13.13
N ALA A 127 -6.96 7.43 12.29
CA ALA A 127 -6.01 7.07 11.25
C ALA A 127 -5.80 8.22 10.25
N LEU A 128 -6.87 8.89 9.84
CA LEU A 128 -6.80 10.03 8.92
C LEU A 128 -6.09 11.23 9.57
N GLU A 129 -6.33 11.49 10.84
CA GLU A 129 -5.64 12.54 11.61
C GLU A 129 -4.13 12.26 11.71
N ILE A 130 -3.74 11.00 11.92
CA ILE A 130 -2.33 10.58 11.95
C ILE A 130 -1.67 10.81 10.59
N ILE A 131 -2.35 10.50 9.50
CA ILE A 131 -1.85 10.75 8.14
C ILE A 131 -1.60 12.24 7.94
N ASP A 132 -2.58 13.06 8.24
CA ASP A 132 -2.51 14.52 8.06
C ASP A 132 -1.36 15.12 8.88
N GLN A 133 -1.26 14.78 10.15
CA GLN A 133 -0.17 15.20 11.03
C GLN A 133 1.21 14.78 10.52
N CYS A 134 1.33 13.54 10.01
CA CYS A 134 2.59 13.04 9.48
C CYS A 134 3.02 13.82 8.23
N ILE A 135 2.10 14.10 7.33
CA ILE A 135 2.37 14.90 6.13
C ILE A 135 2.80 16.32 6.50
N ASP A 136 2.13 16.95 7.46
CA ASP A 136 2.46 18.28 7.94
C ASP A 136 3.85 18.34 8.61
N GLN A 137 4.15 17.39 9.47
CA GLN A 137 5.45 17.30 10.15
C GLN A 137 6.63 17.21 9.16
N HIS A 138 6.43 16.49 8.06
CA HIS A 138 7.43 16.36 7.01
C HIS A 138 7.38 17.47 5.97
N ARG A 139 6.44 18.40 6.07
CA ARG A 139 6.20 19.48 5.09
C ARG A 139 6.11 18.94 3.66
N ALA A 140 5.44 17.79 3.51
CA ALA A 140 5.40 17.08 2.25
C ALA A 140 4.49 17.73 1.19
N GLY A 141 3.61 18.63 1.60
CA GLY A 141 2.71 19.37 0.73
C GLY A 141 1.32 18.72 0.58
N PRO A 142 0.51 19.24 -0.32
CA PRO A 142 -0.86 18.76 -0.51
C PRO A 142 -0.88 17.33 -1.06
N TYR A 143 -1.91 16.60 -0.73
CA TYR A 143 -2.07 15.19 -1.12
C TYR A 143 -3.52 14.87 -1.45
N ASP A 144 -3.71 13.86 -2.30
CA ASP A 144 -5.01 13.22 -2.55
C ASP A 144 -5.12 11.98 -1.69
N LEU A 145 -6.25 11.84 -1.02
CA LEU A 145 -6.57 10.67 -0.22
C LEU A 145 -8.00 10.23 -0.51
N LYS A 146 -8.16 8.93 -0.74
CA LYS A 146 -9.47 8.30 -0.92
C LYS A 146 -9.59 7.13 0.05
N VAL A 147 -10.70 7.09 0.77
CA VAL A 147 -11.05 6.01 1.69
C VAL A 147 -12.33 5.36 1.19
N LYS A 148 -12.32 4.05 1.09
CA LYS A 148 -13.49 3.30 0.66
C LYS A 148 -13.68 2.02 1.45
N HIS A 149 -14.91 1.80 1.89
CA HIS A 149 -15.36 0.52 2.40
C HIS A 149 -15.85 -0.32 1.22
N LEU A 150 -15.12 -1.37 0.87
CA LEU A 150 -15.49 -2.25 -0.23
C LEU A 150 -16.60 -3.22 0.20
N TYR A 151 -17.46 -3.61 -0.74
CA TYR A 151 -18.69 -4.35 -0.46
C TYR A 151 -18.47 -5.67 0.32
N HIS A 152 -17.36 -6.34 0.07
CA HIS A 152 -17.04 -7.62 0.72
C HIS A 152 -16.19 -7.49 1.99
N ASP A 153 -15.69 -6.31 2.29
CA ASP A 153 -14.73 -6.07 3.38
C ASP A 153 -15.46 -5.57 4.63
N ARG A 154 -15.89 -6.50 5.48
CA ARG A 154 -16.72 -6.17 6.65
C ARG A 154 -15.97 -5.40 7.74
N GLU A 155 -14.68 -5.65 7.87
CA GLU A 155 -13.86 -5.21 9.01
C GLU A 155 -12.63 -4.39 8.59
N GLU A 156 -12.65 -3.83 7.39
CA GLU A 156 -11.55 -3.01 6.89
C GLU A 156 -12.04 -1.93 5.93
N VAL A 157 -11.23 -0.88 5.81
CA VAL A 157 -11.35 0.11 4.74
C VAL A 157 -10.08 0.14 3.93
N THR A 158 -10.22 0.40 2.64
CA THR A 158 -9.10 0.58 1.73
C THR A 158 -8.80 2.07 1.56
N VAL A 159 -7.53 2.44 1.70
CA VAL A 159 -7.06 3.81 1.59
C VAL A 159 -6.07 3.91 0.43
N HIS A 160 -6.30 4.87 -0.45
CA HIS A 160 -5.35 5.27 -1.49
C HIS A 160 -4.84 6.67 -1.20
N MET A 161 -3.54 6.88 -1.38
CA MET A 161 -2.91 8.17 -1.16
C MET A 161 -1.78 8.45 -2.16
N ARG A 162 -1.65 9.71 -2.58
CA ARG A 162 -0.52 10.24 -3.33
C ARG A 162 -0.31 11.73 -3.03
N LEU A 163 0.92 12.21 -3.14
CA LEU A 163 1.17 13.65 -3.10
C LEU A 163 0.75 14.30 -4.42
N ASN A 164 0.21 15.50 -4.30
CA ASN A 164 -0.05 16.35 -5.46
C ASN A 164 1.25 17.08 -5.80
N THR A 165 1.81 16.72 -6.91
CA THR A 165 3.04 17.34 -7.44
C THR A 165 2.73 18.31 -8.55
#